data_ba1be03d631187f80f3f465234771a56
#
_entry.id   ba1be03d631187f80f3f465234771a56
#
_cell.length_a   1.000
_cell.length_b   1.000
_cell.length_c   1.000
_cell.angle_alpha   90.00
_cell.angle_beta   90.00
_cell.angle_gamma   90.00
#
_symmetry.space_group_name_H-M   'P 1'
#
loop_
_entity.id
_entity.type
_entity.pdbx_description
1 polymer ?
#
loop_
_entity_poly.entity_id
_entity_poly.type
_entity_poly.pdbx_seq_one_letter_code
_entity_poly.pdbx_strand_id
1 'polypeptide(L)'
;MTLLNNTWTLLLLCFLAGLGLSAGQDIHQMQYHLEKLTSVRHPFGADPNAREAARSYIKEQFQQYGLEVAVHTFSTTVWHQGQQRTVAGENVIGVSEGAGGGPLLLVGADYDTALNRHPLEDNGAGVGAMLEVARNYMAATGPDGVFTRNSTVIFVAFDLNTLEYDGSTGEPGAYHFVHQWLWPHLNQSLLKFAGAIILDSISKINMDQNSQYLPQDFGKAFPSAYKRISEDGNKGDFLALVTRGTSQSKRLKDTFTGNYLKRRKAGLIRLQELVVHTNSPVSIPTLEMINHQAHYHFWTFQPSDQLTALPALLLTDTDFYRKSSEECPLPCSAEAFLTRQRKQSLALTCSGVLYTLLDMQAERRRPGETGEVTSGASVGVTLAMTWLLAAVAAILH
;
A
#
# COMPACT_ATOMS: atom_id res chain seq x y z
N MET A 1 -21.36 50.74 -17.35
CA MET A 1 -21.92 49.81 -16.34
C MET A 1 -21.87 48.38 -16.89
N THR A 2 -20.67 47.82 -17.19
CA THR A 2 -20.48 46.47 -17.82
C THR A 2 -19.08 45.93 -17.61
N LEU A 3 -18.43 46.21 -16.49
CA LEU A 3 -17.07 45.68 -16.21
C LEU A 3 -16.95 44.89 -14.90
N LEU A 4 -18.04 44.62 -14.19
CA LEU A 4 -18.02 43.96 -12.87
C LEU A 4 -18.45 42.47 -12.91
N ASN A 5 -18.89 41.93 -14.04
CA ASN A 5 -19.38 40.53 -14.14
C ASN A 5 -18.37 39.48 -14.52
N ASN A 6 -17.16 39.85 -15.00
CA ASN A 6 -16.20 38.87 -15.48
C ASN A 6 -15.25 38.33 -14.38
N THR A 7 -15.08 39.03 -13.28
CA THR A 7 -14.20 38.59 -12.18
C THR A 7 -14.81 37.45 -11.34
N TRP A 8 -16.12 37.47 -11.15
CA TRP A 8 -16.82 36.39 -10.41
C TRP A 8 -16.93 35.11 -11.22
N THR A 9 -17.04 35.20 -12.55
CA THR A 9 -17.07 34.02 -13.43
C THR A 9 -15.69 33.37 -13.53
N LEU A 10 -14.60 34.14 -13.55
CA LEU A 10 -13.24 33.62 -13.50
C LEU A 10 -12.90 32.99 -12.14
N LEU A 11 -13.34 33.60 -11.03
CA LEU A 11 -13.16 33.01 -9.69
C LEU A 11 -13.97 31.73 -9.52
N LEU A 12 -15.16 31.62 -10.09
CA LEU A 12 -15.97 30.39 -10.05
C LEU A 12 -15.38 29.29 -10.92
N LEU A 13 -14.79 29.63 -12.08
CA LEU A 13 -14.05 28.69 -12.94
C LEU A 13 -12.73 28.21 -12.31
N CYS A 14 -12.00 29.08 -11.62
CA CYS A 14 -10.84 28.69 -10.82
C CYS A 14 -11.20 27.83 -9.61
N PHE A 15 -12.37 28.06 -8.99
CA PHE A 15 -12.86 27.25 -7.88
C PHE A 15 -13.34 25.86 -8.32
N LEU A 16 -13.86 25.73 -9.55
CA LEU A 16 -14.23 24.43 -10.15
C LEU A 16 -13.04 23.69 -10.73
N ALA A 17 -11.99 24.39 -11.18
CA ALA A 17 -10.72 23.78 -11.64
C ALA A 17 -9.87 23.27 -10.45
N GLY A 18 -9.99 23.86 -9.25
CA GLY A 18 -9.27 23.43 -8.05
C GLY A 18 -9.83 22.19 -7.36
N LEU A 19 -10.99 21.66 -7.80
CA LEU A 19 -11.62 20.44 -7.26
C LEU A 19 -11.60 19.26 -8.24
N GLY A 20 -10.99 19.43 -9.40
CA GLY A 20 -10.91 18.42 -10.44
C GLY A 20 -9.56 17.73 -10.50
N LEU A 21 -9.15 16.99 -9.48
CA LEU A 21 -8.31 15.81 -9.69
C LEU A 21 -9.18 14.85 -10.53
N SER A 22 -9.14 15.01 -11.85
CA SER A 22 -9.94 14.18 -12.73
C SER A 22 -9.39 12.76 -12.67
N ALA A 23 -10.24 11.82 -12.28
CA ALA A 23 -9.92 10.38 -12.30
C ALA A 23 -9.33 9.88 -13.63
N GLY A 24 -9.39 10.67 -14.70
CA GLY A 24 -8.82 10.36 -16.00
C GLY A 24 -7.31 10.56 -16.14
N GLN A 25 -6.71 11.49 -15.37
CA GLN A 25 -5.25 11.68 -15.40
C GLN A 25 -4.50 10.57 -14.66
N ASP A 26 -5.09 10.05 -13.59
CA ASP A 26 -4.50 9.00 -12.75
C ASP A 26 -4.40 7.64 -13.48
N ILE A 27 -5.28 7.37 -14.44
CA ILE A 27 -5.30 6.11 -15.20
C ILE A 27 -4.13 5.99 -16.17
N HIS A 28 -3.71 7.07 -16.82
CA HIS A 28 -2.53 7.04 -17.71
C HIS A 28 -1.24 6.80 -16.92
N GLN A 29 -1.13 7.44 -15.75
CA GLN A 29 0.02 7.22 -14.89
C GLN A 29 0.02 5.81 -14.30
N MET A 30 -1.13 5.28 -13.90
CA MET A 30 -1.28 3.89 -13.49
C MET A 30 -0.84 2.94 -14.59
N GLN A 31 -1.28 3.14 -15.83
CA GLN A 31 -0.87 2.32 -16.97
C GLN A 31 0.65 2.33 -17.14
N TYR A 32 1.26 3.52 -17.07
CA TYR A 32 2.72 3.67 -17.16
C TYR A 32 3.46 2.89 -16.06
N HIS A 33 2.97 2.91 -14.82
CA HIS A 33 3.55 2.10 -13.74
C HIS A 33 3.44 0.61 -14.04
N LEU A 34 2.27 0.15 -14.50
CA LEU A 34 2.05 -1.27 -14.79
C LEU A 34 2.90 -1.78 -15.95
N GLU A 35 3.19 -0.96 -16.97
CA GLU A 35 4.08 -1.31 -18.09
C GLU A 35 5.49 -1.69 -17.61
N LYS A 36 5.96 -1.13 -16.49
CA LYS A 36 7.25 -1.45 -15.87
C LYS A 36 7.24 -2.71 -15.01
N LEU A 37 6.06 -3.29 -14.76
CA LEU A 37 5.83 -4.39 -13.83
C LEU A 37 5.24 -5.64 -14.49
N THR A 38 5.29 -5.74 -15.82
CA THR A 38 4.69 -6.85 -16.60
C THR A 38 5.43 -8.17 -16.52
N SER A 39 6.69 -8.18 -16.04
CA SER A 39 7.53 -9.37 -15.93
C SER A 39 7.40 -10.04 -14.56
N VAL A 40 7.60 -11.36 -14.51
CA VAL A 40 7.72 -12.13 -13.27
C VAL A 40 8.99 -11.71 -12.54
N ARG A 41 8.86 -11.24 -11.32
CA ARG A 41 9.94 -10.64 -10.48
C ARG A 41 10.35 -11.58 -9.36
N HIS A 42 10.63 -12.82 -9.69
CA HIS A 42 11.05 -13.86 -8.75
C HIS A 42 12.57 -14.04 -8.79
N PRO A 43 13.25 -14.30 -7.66
CA PRO A 43 14.73 -14.48 -7.63
C PRO A 43 15.23 -15.62 -8.53
N PHE A 44 14.37 -16.59 -8.81
CA PHE A 44 14.66 -17.73 -9.70
C PHE A 44 13.79 -17.72 -10.97
N GLY A 45 13.27 -16.55 -11.34
CA GLY A 45 12.47 -16.36 -12.55
C GLY A 45 13.27 -16.49 -13.83
N ALA A 46 12.59 -16.60 -14.96
CA ALA A 46 13.22 -16.72 -16.28
C ALA A 46 14.02 -15.46 -16.67
N ASP A 47 13.58 -14.28 -16.23
CA ASP A 47 14.32 -13.03 -16.35
C ASP A 47 14.98 -12.67 -15.00
N PRO A 48 16.28 -12.89 -14.85
CA PRO A 48 16.99 -12.61 -13.59
C PRO A 48 17.05 -11.10 -13.25
N ASN A 49 16.84 -10.21 -14.24
CA ASN A 49 16.92 -8.77 -14.07
C ASN A 49 15.55 -8.13 -13.76
N ALA A 50 14.45 -8.84 -13.94
CA ALA A 50 13.10 -8.27 -13.79
C ALA A 50 12.86 -7.67 -12.40
N ARG A 51 13.34 -8.32 -11.33
CA ARG A 51 13.22 -7.84 -9.95
C ARG A 51 14.06 -6.60 -9.71
N GLU A 52 15.30 -6.59 -10.21
CA GLU A 52 16.20 -5.42 -10.14
C GLU A 52 15.64 -4.23 -10.92
N ALA A 53 15.12 -4.45 -12.11
CA ALA A 53 14.52 -3.41 -12.93
C ALA A 53 13.30 -2.77 -12.23
N ALA A 54 12.44 -3.58 -11.62
CA ALA A 54 11.29 -3.08 -10.85
C ALA A 54 11.75 -2.28 -9.62
N ARG A 55 12.73 -2.76 -8.88
CA ARG A 55 13.31 -2.06 -7.72
C ARG A 55 13.90 -0.71 -8.12
N SER A 56 14.71 -0.67 -9.15
CA SER A 56 15.32 0.55 -9.68
C SER A 56 14.24 1.55 -10.12
N TYR A 57 13.22 1.08 -10.82
CA TYR A 57 12.09 1.89 -11.24
C TYR A 57 11.33 2.51 -10.04
N ILE A 58 11.01 1.72 -9.01
CA ILE A 58 10.33 2.21 -7.81
C ILE A 58 11.16 3.28 -7.11
N LYS A 59 12.47 3.04 -6.97
CA LYS A 59 13.42 4.00 -6.39
C LYS A 59 13.43 5.32 -7.15
N GLU A 60 13.51 5.27 -8.48
CA GLU A 60 13.47 6.43 -9.35
C GLU A 60 12.15 7.21 -9.21
N GLN A 61 11.01 6.51 -9.15
CA GLN A 61 9.72 7.17 -8.96
C GLN A 61 9.63 7.89 -7.61
N PHE A 62 10.06 7.27 -6.51
CA PHE A 62 10.09 7.92 -5.21
C PHE A 62 10.96 9.18 -5.22
N GLN A 63 12.14 9.12 -5.87
CA GLN A 63 13.00 10.28 -6.03
C GLN A 63 12.34 11.39 -6.86
N GLN A 64 11.70 11.05 -7.98
CA GLN A 64 10.99 12.01 -8.84
C GLN A 64 9.83 12.69 -8.12
N TYR A 65 9.16 12.00 -7.19
CA TYR A 65 8.09 12.58 -6.37
C TYR A 65 8.62 13.45 -5.22
N GLY A 66 9.93 13.51 -5.02
CA GLY A 66 10.56 14.31 -3.95
C GLY A 66 10.49 13.64 -2.58
N LEU A 67 10.38 12.31 -2.53
CA LEU A 67 10.55 11.54 -1.30
C LEU A 67 12.04 11.36 -0.98
N GLU A 68 12.38 11.34 0.30
CA GLU A 68 13.67 10.85 0.75
C GLU A 68 13.71 9.33 0.58
N VAL A 69 14.71 8.80 -0.15
CA VAL A 69 14.76 7.40 -0.50
C VAL A 69 15.83 6.67 0.28
N ALA A 70 15.42 5.60 0.97
CA ALA A 70 16.30 4.64 1.62
C ALA A 70 16.12 3.24 1.00
N VAL A 71 17.17 2.42 1.08
CA VAL A 71 17.14 1.01 0.73
C VAL A 71 17.51 0.20 1.96
N HIS A 72 16.63 -0.73 2.35
CA HIS A 72 16.86 -1.65 3.44
C HIS A 72 17.23 -3.02 2.89
N THR A 73 18.50 -3.41 3.05
CA THR A 73 19.05 -4.69 2.59
C THR A 73 18.93 -5.77 3.66
N PHE A 74 18.59 -6.99 3.25
CA PHE A 74 18.52 -8.16 4.12
C PHE A 74 18.88 -9.43 3.36
N SER A 75 19.01 -10.55 4.06
CA SER A 75 19.16 -11.87 3.46
C SER A 75 18.16 -12.83 4.07
N THR A 76 17.58 -13.68 3.24
CA THR A 76 16.65 -14.73 3.68
C THR A 76 17.02 -16.07 3.03
N THR A 77 16.50 -17.14 3.58
CA THR A 77 16.74 -18.49 3.09
C THR A 77 15.48 -19.07 2.46
N VAL A 78 15.61 -19.58 1.25
CA VAL A 78 14.50 -20.13 0.47
C VAL A 78 14.79 -21.56 0.03
N TRP A 79 13.75 -22.36 -0.12
CA TRP A 79 13.82 -23.66 -0.79
C TRP A 79 13.54 -23.48 -2.27
N HIS A 80 14.50 -23.92 -3.10
CA HIS A 80 14.31 -23.92 -4.55
C HIS A 80 14.87 -25.22 -5.14
N GLN A 81 14.04 -25.95 -5.88
CA GLN A 81 14.40 -27.24 -6.49
C GLN A 81 15.01 -28.25 -5.50
N GLY A 82 14.42 -28.33 -4.30
CA GLY A 82 14.87 -29.27 -3.26
C GLY A 82 16.14 -28.86 -2.53
N GLN A 83 16.65 -27.66 -2.74
CA GLN A 83 17.83 -27.12 -2.08
C GLN A 83 17.54 -25.83 -1.33
N GLN A 84 18.18 -25.66 -0.19
CA GLN A 84 18.17 -24.42 0.56
C GLN A 84 19.16 -23.43 -0.08
N ARG A 85 18.72 -22.21 -0.34
CA ARG A 85 19.50 -21.14 -0.95
C ARG A 85 19.34 -19.84 -0.19
N THR A 86 20.42 -19.14 0.03
CA THR A 86 20.37 -17.77 0.58
C THR A 86 20.16 -16.77 -0.56
N VAL A 87 19.19 -15.89 -0.38
CA VAL A 87 18.84 -14.83 -1.35
C VAL A 87 18.93 -13.48 -0.65
N ALA A 88 19.59 -12.53 -1.31
CA ALA A 88 19.59 -11.14 -0.87
C ALA A 88 18.31 -10.44 -1.34
N GLY A 89 17.73 -9.65 -0.45
CA GLY A 89 16.54 -8.84 -0.69
C GLY A 89 16.78 -7.36 -0.37
N GLU A 90 15.98 -6.48 -0.96
CA GLU A 90 16.06 -5.04 -0.76
C GLU A 90 14.67 -4.40 -0.75
N ASN A 91 14.23 -3.94 0.41
CA ASN A 91 13.03 -3.11 0.51
C ASN A 91 13.36 -1.68 0.09
N VAL A 92 12.52 -1.08 -0.76
CA VAL A 92 12.67 0.32 -1.18
C VAL A 92 11.72 1.20 -0.37
N ILE A 93 12.27 2.22 0.27
CA ILE A 93 11.56 3.06 1.23
C ILE A 93 11.58 4.50 0.74
N GLY A 94 10.40 5.12 0.61
CA GLY A 94 10.24 6.54 0.34
C GLY A 94 9.63 7.23 1.54
N VAL A 95 10.32 8.24 2.09
CA VAL A 95 9.88 8.97 3.28
C VAL A 95 9.43 10.37 2.91
N SER A 96 8.23 10.73 3.33
CA SER A 96 7.70 12.09 3.32
C SER A 96 7.66 12.62 4.74
N GLU A 97 8.68 13.36 5.15
CA GLU A 97 8.74 13.90 6.51
C GLU A 97 7.65 14.95 6.77
N GLY A 98 7.08 14.90 7.98
CA GLY A 98 6.13 15.87 8.49
C GLY A 98 6.75 16.80 9.52
N ALA A 99 6.36 18.08 9.53
CA ALA A 99 6.92 19.11 10.41
C ALA A 99 6.42 19.01 11.87
N GLY A 100 5.31 18.30 12.13
CA GLY A 100 4.59 18.40 13.42
C GLY A 100 4.84 17.28 14.42
N GLY A 101 5.73 16.29 14.16
CA GLY A 101 6.00 15.18 15.08
C GLY A 101 4.79 14.31 15.42
N GLY A 102 3.75 14.29 14.57
CA GLY A 102 2.58 13.44 14.70
C GLY A 102 2.88 11.96 14.43
N PRO A 103 1.92 11.05 14.64
CA PRO A 103 2.15 9.62 14.48
C PRO A 103 2.39 9.27 13.02
N LEU A 104 3.36 8.37 12.78
CA LEU A 104 3.77 7.88 11.47
C LEU A 104 2.70 6.95 10.86
N LEU A 105 2.39 7.12 9.57
CA LEU A 105 1.54 6.22 8.80
C LEU A 105 2.32 5.65 7.60
N LEU A 106 2.08 4.37 7.29
CA LEU A 106 2.78 3.65 6.24
C LEU A 106 1.82 3.15 5.17
N VAL A 107 2.24 3.20 3.90
CA VAL A 107 1.60 2.49 2.78
C VAL A 107 2.63 1.55 2.17
N GLY A 108 2.28 0.26 2.04
CA GLY A 108 3.20 -0.76 1.53
C GLY A 108 2.58 -1.64 0.46
N ALA A 109 3.43 -2.18 -0.42
CA ALA A 109 3.08 -3.19 -1.42
C ALA A 109 4.29 -4.07 -1.73
N ASP A 110 4.06 -5.34 -2.02
CA ASP A 110 5.12 -6.27 -2.41
C ASP A 110 5.46 -6.08 -3.88
N TYR A 111 6.76 -6.02 -4.22
CA TYR A 111 7.15 -5.84 -5.61
C TYR A 111 7.74 -7.09 -6.26
N ASP A 112 8.08 -8.12 -5.49
CA ASP A 112 8.40 -9.44 -6.04
C ASP A 112 7.14 -10.19 -6.48
N THR A 113 7.29 -11.32 -7.13
CA THR A 113 6.17 -12.17 -7.60
C THR A 113 6.52 -13.63 -7.42
N ALA A 114 5.52 -14.49 -7.23
CA ALA A 114 5.73 -15.92 -7.33
C ALA A 114 5.92 -16.36 -8.79
N LEU A 115 6.59 -17.52 -9.00
CA LEU A 115 6.93 -18.02 -10.34
C LEU A 115 5.74 -18.29 -11.25
N ASN A 116 4.63 -18.72 -10.66
CA ASN A 116 3.43 -19.18 -11.37
C ASN A 116 2.27 -18.18 -11.29
N ARG A 117 2.57 -16.92 -10.92
CA ARG A 117 1.57 -15.87 -10.76
C ARG A 117 1.59 -14.87 -11.90
N HIS A 118 0.44 -14.26 -12.11
CA HIS A 118 0.32 -13.15 -13.04
C HIS A 118 0.94 -11.88 -12.45
N PRO A 119 2.02 -11.33 -13.03
CA PRO A 119 2.84 -10.31 -12.38
C PRO A 119 2.10 -8.98 -12.11
N LEU A 120 1.04 -8.67 -12.90
CA LEU A 120 0.23 -7.47 -12.68
C LEU A 120 -0.87 -7.68 -11.64
N GLU A 121 -1.38 -8.90 -11.47
CA GLU A 121 -2.37 -9.23 -10.44
C GLU A 121 -1.69 -9.37 -9.07
N ASP A 122 -0.51 -10.02 -9.05
CA ASP A 122 0.24 -10.34 -7.84
C ASP A 122 1.72 -9.90 -7.98
N ASN A 123 2.13 -8.70 -7.57
CA ASN A 123 1.30 -7.62 -7.04
C ASN A 123 1.58 -6.28 -7.78
N GLY A 124 1.80 -6.33 -9.09
CA GLY A 124 2.08 -5.13 -9.90
C GLY A 124 1.04 -4.02 -9.73
N ALA A 125 -0.24 -4.40 -9.59
CA ALA A 125 -1.33 -3.45 -9.37
C ALA A 125 -1.23 -2.77 -7.99
N GLY A 126 -0.82 -3.49 -6.95
CA GLY A 126 -0.57 -2.93 -5.62
C GLY A 126 0.58 -1.93 -5.61
N VAL A 127 1.70 -2.29 -6.27
CA VAL A 127 2.86 -1.39 -6.44
C VAL A 127 2.47 -0.13 -7.23
N GLY A 128 1.78 -0.29 -8.36
CA GLY A 128 1.31 0.85 -9.16
C GLY A 128 0.39 1.78 -8.37
N ALA A 129 -0.53 1.21 -7.59
CA ALA A 129 -1.42 1.99 -6.72
C ALA A 129 -0.65 2.72 -5.61
N MET A 130 0.33 2.10 -4.98
CA MET A 130 1.19 2.74 -3.98
C MET A 130 1.96 3.92 -4.59
N LEU A 131 2.57 3.75 -5.76
CA LEU A 131 3.30 4.81 -6.48
C LEU A 131 2.38 5.98 -6.84
N GLU A 132 1.17 5.71 -7.32
CA GLU A 132 0.20 6.73 -7.67
C GLU A 132 -0.32 7.49 -6.44
N VAL A 133 -0.54 6.80 -5.32
CA VAL A 133 -0.86 7.43 -4.03
C VAL A 133 0.28 8.31 -3.56
N ALA A 134 1.53 7.85 -3.65
CA ALA A 134 2.72 8.61 -3.28
C ALA A 134 2.84 9.90 -4.12
N ARG A 135 2.71 9.79 -5.44
CA ARG A 135 2.73 10.92 -6.37
C ARG A 135 1.69 11.98 -6.00
N ASN A 136 0.44 11.55 -5.82
CA ASN A 136 -0.66 12.46 -5.53
C ASN A 136 -0.55 13.07 -4.11
N TYR A 137 -0.08 12.31 -3.12
CA TYR A 137 0.16 12.81 -1.77
C TYR A 137 1.23 13.89 -1.77
N MET A 138 2.35 13.66 -2.44
CA MET A 138 3.45 14.63 -2.56
C MET A 138 3.02 15.89 -3.32
N ALA A 139 2.22 15.76 -4.38
CA ALA A 139 1.64 16.89 -5.10
C ALA A 139 0.67 17.69 -4.22
N ALA A 140 -0.22 17.02 -3.49
CA ALA A 140 -1.21 17.67 -2.62
C ALA A 140 -0.59 18.41 -1.42
N THR A 141 0.57 17.94 -0.95
CA THR A 141 1.27 18.46 0.24
C THR A 141 2.56 19.21 -0.09
N GLY A 142 2.91 19.32 -1.37
CA GLY A 142 4.07 20.05 -1.86
C GLY A 142 3.93 21.59 -1.74
N PRO A 143 4.89 22.38 -2.25
CA PRO A 143 4.86 23.85 -2.15
C PRO A 143 3.56 24.46 -2.69
N ASP A 144 3.10 23.96 -3.84
CA ASP A 144 1.88 24.44 -4.51
C ASP A 144 0.61 23.68 -4.05
N GLY A 145 0.74 22.72 -3.15
CA GLY A 145 -0.34 21.91 -2.65
C GLY A 145 -1.23 22.66 -1.65
N VAL A 146 -2.45 22.16 -1.48
CA VAL A 146 -3.45 22.75 -0.57
C VAL A 146 -3.39 22.20 0.85
N PHE A 147 -2.43 21.32 1.12
CA PHE A 147 -2.22 20.71 2.43
C PHE A 147 -0.78 20.93 2.92
N THR A 148 -0.60 20.95 4.24
CA THR A 148 0.69 20.94 4.93
C THR A 148 0.91 19.58 5.56
N ARG A 149 2.11 19.04 5.46
CA ARG A 149 2.50 17.76 6.08
C ARG A 149 2.76 17.94 7.57
N ASN A 150 1.87 17.41 8.40
CA ASN A 150 2.03 17.48 9.86
C ASN A 150 2.74 16.26 10.42
N SER A 151 2.55 15.10 9.79
CA SER A 151 3.11 13.83 10.25
C SER A 151 3.81 13.11 9.10
N THR A 152 4.77 12.26 9.45
CA THR A 152 5.55 11.49 8.50
C THR A 152 4.70 10.41 7.84
N VAL A 153 4.83 10.29 6.52
CA VAL A 153 4.27 9.18 5.73
C VAL A 153 5.42 8.42 5.08
N ILE A 154 5.37 7.09 5.20
CA ILE A 154 6.34 6.18 4.59
C ILE A 154 5.65 5.35 3.52
N PHE A 155 6.28 5.23 2.35
CA PHE A 155 5.91 4.31 1.28
C PHE A 155 6.96 3.22 1.20
N VAL A 156 6.55 1.93 1.20
CA VAL A 156 7.51 0.81 1.19
C VAL A 156 7.12 -0.20 0.12
N ALA A 157 8.06 -0.49 -0.77
CA ALA A 157 7.99 -1.64 -1.64
C ALA A 157 8.78 -2.80 -0.99
N PHE A 158 8.09 -3.87 -0.60
CA PHE A 158 8.70 -5.04 0.03
C PHE A 158 9.24 -6.02 -1.01
N ASP A 159 10.37 -6.63 -0.71
CA ASP A 159 11.01 -7.66 -1.51
C ASP A 159 10.86 -9.03 -0.86
N LEU A 160 10.85 -10.08 -1.67
CA LEU A 160 10.86 -11.49 -1.23
C LEU A 160 9.71 -11.83 -0.26
N ASN A 161 8.55 -11.23 -0.46
CA ASN A 161 7.37 -11.44 0.37
C ASN A 161 6.56 -12.65 -0.12
N THR A 162 6.59 -12.92 -1.43
CA THR A 162 5.89 -14.05 -2.06
C THR A 162 6.57 -15.40 -1.84
N LEU A 163 7.76 -15.41 -1.25
CA LEU A 163 8.49 -16.64 -0.92
C LEU A 163 7.76 -17.53 0.09
N GLU A 164 6.87 -16.97 0.90
CA GLU A 164 6.03 -17.74 1.82
C GLU A 164 5.10 -18.72 1.10
N TYR A 165 4.62 -18.36 -0.10
CA TYR A 165 3.78 -19.22 -0.94
C TYR A 165 4.56 -20.37 -1.58
N ASP A 166 5.84 -20.21 -1.78
CA ASP A 166 6.70 -21.23 -2.38
C ASP A 166 7.22 -22.25 -1.33
N GLY A 167 6.72 -22.20 -0.08
CA GLY A 167 7.14 -23.10 1.00
C GLY A 167 8.53 -22.78 1.53
N SER A 168 8.99 -21.53 1.42
CA SER A 168 10.26 -21.09 1.98
C SER A 168 10.23 -21.13 3.51
N THR A 169 11.38 -21.34 4.13
CA THR A 169 11.54 -21.32 5.60
C THR A 169 12.15 -20.02 6.10
N GLY A 170 12.46 -19.10 5.19
CA GLY A 170 13.06 -17.80 5.51
C GLY A 170 12.03 -16.74 5.83
N GLU A 171 12.47 -15.72 6.54
CA GLU A 171 11.64 -14.57 6.84
C GLU A 171 11.54 -13.63 5.64
N PRO A 172 10.34 -13.10 5.30
CA PRO A 172 10.15 -12.22 4.15
C PRO A 172 10.63 -10.79 4.39
N GLY A 173 10.66 -9.99 3.32
CA GLY A 173 11.14 -8.61 3.38
C GLY A 173 10.34 -7.72 4.33
N ALA A 174 9.04 -7.92 4.45
CA ALA A 174 8.20 -7.18 5.40
C ALA A 174 8.57 -7.50 6.86
N TYR A 175 8.89 -8.77 7.19
CA TYR A 175 9.40 -9.14 8.51
C TYR A 175 10.70 -8.38 8.83
N HIS A 176 11.68 -8.48 7.94
CA HIS A 176 12.97 -7.80 8.11
C HIS A 176 12.79 -6.28 8.24
N PHE A 177 11.91 -5.68 7.42
CA PHE A 177 11.61 -4.27 7.49
C PHE A 177 11.06 -3.86 8.87
N VAL A 178 10.05 -4.57 9.39
CA VAL A 178 9.44 -4.24 10.68
C VAL A 178 10.45 -4.34 11.82
N HIS A 179 11.28 -5.39 11.83
CA HIS A 179 12.22 -5.66 12.93
C HIS A 179 13.50 -4.84 12.85
N GLN A 180 14.05 -4.63 11.65
CA GLN A 180 15.40 -4.09 11.46
C GLN A 180 15.41 -2.62 11.05
N TRP A 181 14.29 -2.11 10.45
CA TRP A 181 14.22 -0.74 10.00
C TRP A 181 13.14 0.07 10.73
N LEU A 182 11.87 -0.37 10.70
CA LEU A 182 10.75 0.40 11.23
C LEU A 182 10.82 0.56 12.73
N TRP A 183 10.97 -0.54 13.45
CA TRP A 183 11.00 -0.48 14.92
C TRP A 183 12.15 0.33 15.48
N PRO A 184 13.42 0.15 15.05
CA PRO A 184 14.51 1.03 15.45
C PRO A 184 14.24 2.50 15.13
N HIS A 185 13.66 2.81 13.96
CA HIS A 185 13.32 4.17 13.57
C HIS A 185 12.26 4.79 14.51
N LEU A 186 11.18 4.08 14.81
CA LEU A 186 10.15 4.53 15.75
C LEU A 186 10.71 4.77 17.16
N ASN A 187 11.55 3.87 17.63
CA ASN A 187 12.12 3.93 18.96
C ASN A 187 13.13 5.09 19.12
N GLN A 188 13.95 5.33 18.10
CA GLN A 188 14.93 6.43 18.09
C GLN A 188 14.25 7.80 17.95
N SER A 189 13.24 7.91 17.09
CA SER A 189 12.54 9.16 16.83
C SER A 189 11.43 9.47 17.85
N LEU A 190 11.11 8.52 18.74
CA LEU A 190 10.00 8.60 19.70
C LEU A 190 8.63 8.82 19.01
N LEU A 191 8.53 8.52 17.71
CA LEU A 191 7.30 8.67 16.96
C LEU A 191 6.31 7.57 17.32
N LYS A 192 5.04 7.95 17.43
CA LYS A 192 3.95 6.98 17.53
C LYS A 192 3.64 6.42 16.14
N PHE A 193 3.22 5.17 16.09
CA PHE A 193 2.80 4.53 14.84
C PHE A 193 1.27 4.57 14.72
N ALA A 194 0.77 5.24 13.67
CA ALA A 194 -0.68 5.30 13.37
C ALA A 194 -1.19 4.03 12.68
N GLY A 195 -0.31 3.34 11.95
CA GLY A 195 -0.59 2.07 11.30
C GLY A 195 0.02 1.94 9.92
N ALA A 196 -0.21 0.76 9.31
CA ALA A 196 0.16 0.46 7.93
C ALA A 196 -1.09 0.18 7.09
N ILE A 197 -1.09 0.60 5.83
CA ILE A 197 -2.04 0.21 4.78
C ILE A 197 -1.27 -0.61 3.76
N ILE A 198 -1.54 -1.90 3.70
CA ILE A 198 -0.89 -2.82 2.76
C ILE A 198 -1.82 -3.07 1.58
N LEU A 199 -1.27 -2.92 0.37
CA LEU A 199 -1.95 -3.14 -0.89
C LEU A 199 -1.41 -4.43 -1.50
N ASP A 200 -2.21 -5.48 -1.47
CA ASP A 200 -1.82 -6.75 -2.02
C ASP A 200 -2.96 -7.41 -2.77
N SER A 201 -2.70 -7.73 -4.05
CA SER A 201 -3.70 -8.30 -4.96
C SER A 201 -5.01 -7.49 -4.92
N ILE A 202 -5.07 -6.34 -5.61
CA ILE A 202 -6.20 -5.39 -5.54
C ILE A 202 -6.93 -5.19 -6.87
N SER A 203 -6.62 -6.02 -7.86
CA SER A 203 -7.06 -5.79 -9.25
C SER A 203 -8.15 -6.75 -9.75
N LYS A 204 -8.32 -7.91 -9.12
CA LYS A 204 -9.33 -8.89 -9.54
C LYS A 204 -10.72 -8.43 -9.13
N ILE A 205 -11.54 -8.07 -10.10
CA ILE A 205 -12.95 -7.75 -9.92
C ILE A 205 -13.77 -8.63 -10.83
N ASN A 206 -14.78 -9.29 -10.28
CA ASN A 206 -15.64 -10.17 -11.06
C ASN A 206 -17.10 -10.05 -10.60
N MET A 207 -17.98 -9.62 -11.51
CA MET A 207 -19.40 -9.42 -11.26
C MET A 207 -20.24 -10.69 -11.46
N ASP A 208 -19.62 -11.78 -11.91
CA ASP A 208 -20.32 -13.03 -12.14
C ASP A 208 -20.67 -13.72 -10.83
N GLN A 209 -21.79 -14.44 -10.84
CA GLN A 209 -22.16 -15.29 -9.70
C GLN A 209 -21.11 -16.39 -9.48
N ASN A 210 -20.86 -16.73 -8.23
CA ASN A 210 -19.89 -17.74 -7.81
C ASN A 210 -18.46 -17.48 -8.30
N SER A 211 -18.10 -16.19 -8.44
CA SER A 211 -16.74 -15.76 -8.74
C SER A 211 -15.87 -15.54 -7.49
N GLN A 212 -16.51 -15.44 -6.32
CA GLN A 212 -15.83 -15.40 -5.02
C GLN A 212 -15.94 -16.74 -4.32
N TYR A 213 -14.82 -17.36 -4.04
CA TYR A 213 -14.76 -18.54 -3.19
C TYR A 213 -14.62 -18.12 -1.72
N LEU A 214 -15.27 -18.85 -0.83
CA LEU A 214 -15.15 -18.62 0.59
C LEU A 214 -14.69 -19.94 1.26
N PRO A 215 -13.67 -19.89 2.11
CA PRO A 215 -13.29 -21.05 2.92
C PRO A 215 -14.46 -21.59 3.75
N GLN A 216 -14.46 -22.89 4.05
CA GLN A 216 -15.58 -23.56 4.72
C GLN A 216 -15.99 -22.88 6.03
N ASP A 217 -15.05 -22.37 6.81
CA ASP A 217 -15.28 -21.71 8.10
C ASP A 217 -15.36 -20.19 8.04
N PHE A 218 -15.32 -19.61 6.84
CA PHE A 218 -15.36 -18.17 6.67
C PHE A 218 -16.57 -17.53 7.36
N GLY A 219 -17.73 -18.17 7.27
CA GLY A 219 -18.96 -17.69 7.92
C GLY A 219 -18.91 -17.69 9.45
N LYS A 220 -18.09 -18.55 10.08
CA LYS A 220 -17.86 -18.52 11.52
C LYS A 220 -16.98 -17.37 11.96
N ALA A 221 -15.93 -17.08 11.17
CA ALA A 221 -15.00 -15.99 11.43
C ALA A 221 -15.61 -14.62 11.12
N PHE A 222 -16.36 -14.53 10.01
CA PHE A 222 -16.90 -13.28 9.46
C PHE A 222 -18.38 -13.41 9.10
N PRO A 223 -19.30 -13.63 10.05
CA PRO A 223 -20.70 -13.93 9.77
C PRO A 223 -21.42 -12.83 8.97
N SER A 224 -21.16 -11.57 9.27
CA SER A 224 -21.74 -10.44 8.55
C SER A 224 -21.23 -10.30 7.12
N ALA A 225 -19.94 -10.59 6.88
CA ALA A 225 -19.33 -10.60 5.56
C ALA A 225 -19.87 -11.78 4.74
N TYR A 226 -19.87 -12.97 5.32
CA TYR A 226 -20.42 -14.17 4.71
C TYR A 226 -21.86 -13.96 4.23
N LYS A 227 -22.73 -13.45 5.10
CA LYS A 227 -24.12 -13.17 4.75
C LYS A 227 -24.22 -12.25 3.52
N ARG A 228 -23.52 -11.10 3.53
CA ARG A 228 -23.58 -10.14 2.42
C ARG A 228 -23.05 -10.70 1.11
N ILE A 229 -21.95 -11.49 1.15
CA ILE A 229 -21.36 -12.08 -0.06
C ILE A 229 -22.27 -13.17 -0.60
N SER A 230 -22.80 -14.04 0.26
CA SER A 230 -23.68 -15.15 -0.14
C SER A 230 -25.03 -14.68 -0.70
N GLU A 231 -25.66 -13.68 -0.05
CA GLU A 231 -26.92 -13.09 -0.50
C GLU A 231 -26.80 -12.39 -1.88
N ASP A 232 -25.59 -11.95 -2.24
CA ASP A 232 -25.31 -11.35 -3.56
C ASP A 232 -24.79 -12.37 -4.57
N GLY A 233 -24.92 -13.64 -4.31
CA GLY A 233 -24.55 -14.73 -5.23
C GLY A 233 -23.05 -14.99 -5.31
N ASN A 234 -22.30 -14.75 -4.24
CA ASN A 234 -20.85 -14.96 -4.17
C ASN A 234 -20.09 -14.25 -5.30
N LYS A 235 -20.40 -12.99 -5.55
CA LYS A 235 -19.69 -12.18 -6.54
C LYS A 235 -18.42 -11.60 -5.98
N GLY A 236 -17.36 -11.57 -6.79
CA GLY A 236 -16.08 -10.94 -6.47
C GLY A 236 -16.07 -9.43 -6.79
N ASP A 237 -17.14 -8.70 -6.43
CA ASP A 237 -17.36 -7.29 -6.76
C ASP A 237 -16.99 -6.32 -5.62
N PHE A 238 -16.07 -6.73 -4.75
CA PHE A 238 -15.67 -5.95 -3.57
C PHE A 238 -14.16 -5.91 -3.39
N LEU A 239 -13.68 -4.86 -2.72
CA LEU A 239 -12.39 -4.80 -2.07
C LEU A 239 -12.56 -5.30 -0.63
N ALA A 240 -11.75 -6.26 -0.20
CA ALA A 240 -11.69 -6.68 1.19
C ALA A 240 -10.76 -5.76 1.97
N LEU A 241 -11.23 -5.29 3.13
CA LEU A 241 -10.45 -4.61 4.14
C LEU A 241 -10.28 -5.55 5.32
N VAL A 242 -9.09 -6.10 5.49
CA VAL A 242 -8.75 -7.00 6.59
C VAL A 242 -8.06 -6.22 7.70
N THR A 243 -8.50 -6.36 8.93
CA THR A 243 -7.94 -5.65 10.09
C THR A 243 -8.13 -6.42 11.38
N ARG A 244 -7.32 -6.15 12.40
CA ARG A 244 -7.56 -6.63 13.76
C ARG A 244 -8.59 -5.76 14.48
N GLY A 245 -9.44 -6.37 15.31
CA GLY A 245 -10.45 -5.72 16.12
C GLY A 245 -9.88 -5.02 17.37
N THR A 246 -8.79 -4.28 17.23
CA THR A 246 -8.16 -3.53 18.33
C THR A 246 -8.54 -2.05 18.27
N SER A 247 -8.48 -1.36 19.42
CA SER A 247 -8.74 0.09 19.49
C SER A 247 -7.78 0.90 18.62
N GLN A 248 -6.53 0.47 18.49
CA GLN A 248 -5.50 1.12 17.68
C GLN A 248 -5.80 1.01 16.18
N SER A 249 -6.27 -0.16 15.71
CA SER A 249 -6.64 -0.35 14.31
C SER A 249 -7.94 0.37 13.92
N LYS A 250 -8.81 0.63 14.90
CA LYS A 250 -10.15 1.20 14.67
C LYS A 250 -10.10 2.55 13.95
N ARG A 251 -9.25 3.48 14.39
CA ARG A 251 -9.17 4.82 13.79
C ARG A 251 -8.77 4.74 12.32
N LEU A 252 -7.73 3.97 12.00
CA LEU A 252 -7.25 3.79 10.62
C LEU A 252 -8.34 3.15 9.75
N LYS A 253 -8.96 2.07 10.25
CA LYS A 253 -10.06 1.39 9.57
C LYS A 253 -11.24 2.33 9.29
N ASP A 254 -11.73 3.02 10.30
CA ASP A 254 -12.90 3.89 10.17
C ASP A 254 -12.62 5.07 9.22
N THR A 255 -11.40 5.65 9.26
CA THR A 255 -11.00 6.72 8.35
C THR A 255 -10.94 6.22 6.91
N PHE A 256 -10.33 5.07 6.66
CA PHE A 256 -10.29 4.48 5.32
C PHE A 256 -11.70 4.14 4.80
N THR A 257 -12.49 3.44 5.61
CA THR A 257 -13.88 3.08 5.25
C THR A 257 -14.69 4.32 4.89
N GLY A 258 -14.64 5.37 5.72
CA GLY A 258 -15.33 6.62 5.46
C GLY A 258 -14.90 7.28 4.14
N ASN A 259 -13.59 7.33 3.89
CA ASN A 259 -13.03 7.91 2.67
C ASN A 259 -13.37 7.10 1.42
N TYR A 260 -13.31 5.78 1.49
CA TYR A 260 -13.68 4.89 0.40
C TYR A 260 -15.18 5.02 0.05
N LEU A 261 -16.06 4.91 1.04
CA LEU A 261 -17.51 4.97 0.83
C LEU A 261 -17.98 6.33 0.33
N LYS A 262 -17.39 7.44 0.81
CA LYS A 262 -17.67 8.79 0.34
C LYS A 262 -17.39 8.99 -1.15
N ARG A 263 -16.41 8.26 -1.70
CA ARG A 263 -15.98 8.36 -3.10
C ARG A 263 -16.57 7.28 -4.00
N ARG A 264 -17.12 6.24 -3.40
CA ARG A 264 -17.78 5.16 -4.12
C ARG A 264 -19.10 5.64 -4.72
N LYS A 265 -19.20 5.63 -6.05
CA LYS A 265 -20.47 5.84 -6.74
C LYS A 265 -21.32 4.56 -6.67
N ALA A 266 -22.65 4.72 -6.75
CA ALA A 266 -23.56 3.57 -6.81
C ALA A 266 -23.18 2.63 -7.99
N GLY A 267 -23.23 1.31 -7.76
CA GLY A 267 -22.86 0.30 -8.76
C GLY A 267 -21.35 0.05 -8.91
N LEU A 268 -20.48 0.76 -8.16
CA LEU A 268 -19.05 0.48 -8.11
C LEU A 268 -18.71 -0.56 -7.03
N ILE A 269 -17.43 -0.96 -7.04
CA ILE A 269 -16.83 -1.95 -6.17
C ILE A 269 -17.16 -1.71 -4.69
N ARG A 270 -17.72 -2.70 -4.03
CA ARG A 270 -18.08 -2.63 -2.61
C ARG A 270 -16.83 -2.70 -1.74
N LEU A 271 -16.94 -2.26 -0.49
CA LEU A 271 -15.96 -2.50 0.55
C LEU A 271 -16.51 -3.59 1.50
N GLN A 272 -15.72 -4.63 1.71
CA GLN A 272 -16.07 -5.72 2.63
C GLN A 272 -15.08 -5.74 3.80
N GLU A 273 -15.55 -5.34 4.98
CA GLU A 273 -14.72 -5.38 6.19
C GLU A 273 -14.62 -6.82 6.73
N LEU A 274 -13.40 -7.28 6.97
CA LEU A 274 -13.03 -8.54 7.60
C LEU A 274 -12.26 -8.23 8.89
N VAL A 275 -12.98 -8.14 10.01
CA VAL A 275 -12.38 -7.77 11.31
C VAL A 275 -12.01 -9.04 12.07
N VAL A 276 -10.72 -9.27 12.24
CA VAL A 276 -10.16 -10.40 12.98
C VAL A 276 -10.11 -10.06 14.47
N HIS A 277 -10.88 -10.77 15.27
CA HIS A 277 -10.85 -10.63 16.72
C HIS A 277 -9.92 -11.70 17.33
N THR A 278 -9.29 -11.38 18.45
CA THR A 278 -8.32 -12.28 19.13
C THR A 278 -8.91 -13.66 19.46
N ASN A 279 -10.21 -13.73 19.68
CA ASN A 279 -10.93 -14.97 20.02
C ASN A 279 -11.79 -15.50 18.85
N SER A 280 -11.61 -14.97 17.63
CA SER A 280 -12.36 -15.50 16.48
C SER A 280 -11.93 -16.93 16.18
N PRO A 281 -12.88 -17.86 15.99
CA PRO A 281 -12.57 -19.22 15.54
C PRO A 281 -12.20 -19.15 14.04
N VAL A 282 -10.95 -18.83 13.75
CA VAL A 282 -10.45 -18.72 12.38
C VAL A 282 -9.78 -20.03 12.01
N SER A 283 -10.30 -20.73 11.02
CA SER A 283 -9.70 -21.96 10.50
C SER A 283 -8.42 -21.68 9.71
N ILE A 284 -7.57 -22.70 9.53
CA ILE A 284 -6.34 -22.58 8.73
C ILE A 284 -6.63 -22.02 7.33
N PRO A 285 -7.60 -22.51 6.53
CA PRO A 285 -7.89 -21.95 5.22
C PRO A 285 -8.33 -20.48 5.25
N THR A 286 -9.05 -20.07 6.29
CA THR A 286 -9.43 -18.65 6.45
C THR A 286 -8.23 -17.81 6.88
N LEU A 287 -7.32 -18.35 7.70
CA LEU A 287 -6.05 -17.70 8.03
C LEU A 287 -5.16 -17.57 6.81
N GLU A 288 -5.07 -18.59 5.97
CA GLU A 288 -4.32 -18.54 4.70
C GLU A 288 -4.83 -17.44 3.78
N MET A 289 -6.15 -17.23 3.72
CA MET A 289 -6.75 -16.13 2.96
C MET A 289 -6.32 -14.72 3.42
N ILE A 290 -5.94 -14.57 4.68
CA ILE A 290 -5.76 -13.25 5.31
C ILE A 290 -4.38 -13.02 5.96
N ASN A 291 -3.50 -14.00 6.05
CA ASN A 291 -2.26 -13.91 6.84
C ASN A 291 -0.97 -14.03 6.04
N HIS A 292 -1.02 -14.30 4.73
CA HIS A 292 0.18 -14.49 3.92
C HIS A 292 0.78 -13.21 3.35
N GLN A 293 0.29 -12.04 3.77
CA GLN A 293 0.72 -10.76 3.23
C GLN A 293 1.51 -9.94 4.26
N ALA A 294 2.20 -8.91 3.81
CA ALA A 294 3.08 -8.07 4.60
C ALA A 294 2.46 -7.53 5.91
N HIS A 295 1.15 -7.28 5.95
CA HIS A 295 0.45 -6.76 7.13
C HIS A 295 0.55 -7.69 8.36
N TYR A 296 0.68 -9.00 8.15
CA TYR A 296 0.79 -9.99 9.22
C TYR A 296 2.00 -9.76 10.11
N HIS A 297 3.13 -9.33 9.53
CA HIS A 297 4.36 -9.06 10.28
C HIS A 297 4.24 -7.83 11.20
N PHE A 298 3.36 -6.88 10.88
CA PHE A 298 2.99 -5.80 11.81
C PHE A 298 2.15 -6.33 12.97
N TRP A 299 1.21 -7.23 12.70
CA TRP A 299 0.32 -7.80 13.71
C TRP A 299 1.01 -8.75 14.68
N THR A 300 2.04 -9.45 14.23
CA THR A 300 2.79 -10.41 15.04
C THR A 300 4.00 -9.81 15.74
N PHE A 301 4.39 -8.61 15.33
CA PHE A 301 5.50 -7.91 15.95
C PHE A 301 5.17 -7.51 17.38
N GLN A 302 5.95 -8.03 18.34
CA GLN A 302 5.85 -7.72 19.77
C GLN A 302 7.27 -7.47 20.32
N PRO A 303 7.70 -6.21 20.38
CA PRO A 303 9.05 -5.87 20.85
C PRO A 303 9.25 -6.11 22.35
N SER A 304 8.18 -6.17 23.13
CA SER A 304 8.18 -6.54 24.55
C SER A 304 6.77 -7.00 24.99
N ASP A 305 6.67 -7.68 26.10
CA ASP A 305 5.38 -8.15 26.69
C ASP A 305 4.42 -6.99 27.03
N GLN A 306 4.92 -5.77 27.10
CA GLN A 306 4.13 -4.57 27.45
C GLN A 306 3.66 -3.78 26.23
N LEU A 307 4.19 -4.07 25.03
CA LEU A 307 3.86 -3.33 23.82
C LEU A 307 2.88 -4.13 22.96
N THR A 308 1.82 -3.48 22.56
CA THR A 308 0.82 -4.05 21.65
C THR A 308 1.36 -4.15 20.23
N ALA A 309 0.90 -5.15 19.49
CA ALA A 309 1.19 -5.32 18.07
C ALA A 309 0.90 -4.05 17.26
N LEU A 310 1.69 -3.82 16.20
CA LEU A 310 1.53 -2.64 15.34
C LEU A 310 0.22 -2.72 14.53
N PRO A 311 -0.59 -1.66 14.50
CA PRO A 311 -1.82 -1.65 13.70
C PRO A 311 -1.51 -1.71 12.21
N ALA A 312 -2.26 -2.53 11.46
CA ALA A 312 -2.18 -2.61 10.02
C ALA A 312 -3.54 -2.97 9.42
N LEU A 313 -3.78 -2.49 8.19
CA LEU A 313 -4.87 -2.90 7.31
C LEU A 313 -4.26 -3.61 6.09
N LEU A 314 -4.93 -4.68 5.63
CA LEU A 314 -4.72 -5.22 4.29
C LEU A 314 -5.91 -4.82 3.42
N LEU A 315 -5.62 -4.30 2.24
CA LEU A 315 -6.58 -4.10 1.16
C LEU A 315 -6.27 -5.15 0.09
N THR A 316 -7.25 -6.02 -0.19
CA THR A 316 -7.04 -7.15 -1.11
C THR A 316 -8.32 -7.50 -1.88
N ASP A 317 -8.14 -8.08 -3.05
CA ASP A 317 -9.23 -8.73 -3.78
C ASP A 317 -9.46 -10.19 -3.36
N THR A 318 -8.71 -10.66 -2.34
CA THR A 318 -8.70 -12.03 -1.84
C THR A 318 -7.98 -13.05 -2.72
N ASP A 319 -7.24 -12.60 -3.70
CA ASP A 319 -6.32 -13.34 -4.54
C ASP A 319 -6.85 -14.71 -5.06
N PHE A 320 -6.35 -15.84 -4.57
CA PHE A 320 -6.76 -17.20 -4.98
C PHE A 320 -8.24 -17.49 -4.81
N TYR A 321 -8.86 -16.81 -3.86
CA TYR A 321 -10.26 -17.00 -3.56
C TYR A 321 -11.19 -16.25 -4.50
N ARG A 322 -10.61 -15.54 -5.51
CA ARG A 322 -11.38 -14.83 -6.53
C ARG A 322 -10.98 -15.26 -7.93
N LYS A 323 -11.96 -15.60 -8.76
CA LYS A 323 -11.76 -15.80 -10.19
C LYS A 323 -11.49 -14.45 -10.86
N SER A 324 -10.49 -14.40 -11.72
CA SER A 324 -10.36 -13.26 -12.64
C SER A 324 -11.56 -13.22 -13.59
N SER A 325 -12.11 -12.03 -13.85
CA SER A 325 -13.22 -11.85 -14.79
C SER A 325 -12.76 -11.86 -16.23
N GLU A 326 -11.54 -11.42 -16.44
CA GLU A 326 -10.93 -11.25 -17.75
C GLU A 326 -9.49 -11.74 -17.66
N GLU A 327 -9.23 -12.88 -18.32
CA GLU A 327 -7.89 -13.41 -18.40
C GLU A 327 -7.06 -12.55 -19.35
N CYS A 328 -5.91 -12.11 -18.90
CA CYS A 328 -4.88 -11.50 -19.73
C CYS A 328 -3.71 -12.47 -19.79
N PRO A 329 -3.67 -13.38 -20.80
CA PRO A 329 -2.62 -14.39 -20.87
C PRO A 329 -1.24 -13.73 -21.04
N LEU A 330 -0.22 -14.36 -20.47
CA LEU A 330 1.15 -13.86 -20.58
C LEU A 330 1.74 -14.12 -21.97
N PRO A 331 2.44 -13.16 -22.58
CA PRO A 331 2.71 -11.82 -22.05
C PRO A 331 1.49 -10.89 -22.09
N CYS A 332 1.18 -10.24 -20.97
CA CYS A 332 0.05 -9.33 -20.83
C CYS A 332 0.54 -7.87 -20.78
N SER A 333 0.03 -7.03 -21.70
CA SER A 333 0.34 -5.59 -21.65
C SER A 333 -0.49 -4.89 -20.57
N ALA A 334 0.02 -3.77 -20.04
CA ALA A 334 -0.71 -2.96 -19.07
C ALA A 334 -2.05 -2.42 -19.64
N GLU A 335 -2.10 -2.11 -20.93
CA GLU A 335 -3.32 -1.66 -21.60
C GLU A 335 -4.39 -2.76 -21.64
N ALA A 336 -4.03 -3.97 -22.03
CA ALA A 336 -4.94 -5.12 -22.04
C ALA A 336 -5.39 -5.51 -20.63
N PHE A 337 -4.49 -5.41 -19.64
CA PHE A 337 -4.79 -5.67 -18.25
C PHE A 337 -5.80 -4.69 -17.66
N LEU A 338 -5.69 -3.40 -17.99
CA LEU A 338 -6.50 -2.33 -17.43
C LEU A 338 -7.90 -2.26 -18.07
N THR A 339 -8.71 -3.24 -17.80
CA THR A 339 -10.13 -3.22 -18.17
C THR A 339 -10.88 -2.07 -17.46
N ARG A 340 -12.08 -1.75 -17.90
CA ARG A 340 -12.90 -0.70 -17.30
C ARG A 340 -13.11 -0.95 -15.79
N GLN A 341 -13.37 -2.18 -15.39
CA GLN A 341 -13.64 -2.54 -14.00
C GLN A 341 -12.37 -2.41 -13.15
N ARG A 342 -11.23 -2.90 -13.65
CA ARG A 342 -9.93 -2.76 -12.97
C ARG A 342 -9.53 -1.29 -12.81
N LYS A 343 -9.69 -0.47 -13.86
CA LYS A 343 -9.48 1.00 -13.78
C LYS A 343 -10.31 1.64 -12.67
N GLN A 344 -11.59 1.31 -12.59
CA GLN A 344 -12.49 1.86 -11.57
C GLN A 344 -12.11 1.40 -10.16
N SER A 345 -11.73 0.13 -9.98
CA SER A 345 -11.29 -0.40 -8.69
C SER A 345 -10.02 0.27 -8.21
N LEU A 346 -9.01 0.31 -9.06
CA LEU A 346 -7.71 0.90 -8.72
C LEU A 346 -7.84 2.40 -8.40
N ALA A 347 -8.57 3.17 -9.23
CA ALA A 347 -8.81 4.60 -8.98
C ALA A 347 -9.55 4.85 -7.66
N LEU A 348 -10.55 4.02 -7.32
CA LEU A 348 -11.28 4.13 -6.07
C LEU A 348 -10.41 3.76 -4.87
N THR A 349 -9.60 2.70 -4.98
CA THR A 349 -8.66 2.27 -3.94
C THR A 349 -7.60 3.34 -3.70
N CYS A 350 -6.94 3.86 -4.75
CA CYS A 350 -5.97 4.96 -4.65
C CYS A 350 -6.59 6.18 -3.98
N SER A 351 -7.80 6.58 -4.39
CA SER A 351 -8.51 7.71 -3.78
C SER A 351 -8.80 7.46 -2.30
N GLY A 352 -9.26 6.25 -1.93
CA GLY A 352 -9.51 5.87 -0.54
C GLY A 352 -8.26 6.00 0.33
N VAL A 353 -7.12 5.48 -0.15
CA VAL A 353 -5.83 5.55 0.55
C VAL A 353 -5.33 6.99 0.63
N LEU A 354 -5.28 7.72 -0.50
CA LEU A 354 -4.80 9.10 -0.55
C LEU A 354 -5.53 10.00 0.46
N TYR A 355 -6.86 9.97 0.46
CA TYR A 355 -7.61 10.82 1.37
C TYR A 355 -7.53 10.35 2.82
N THR A 356 -7.24 9.08 3.07
CA THR A 356 -6.91 8.60 4.42
C THR A 356 -5.59 9.18 4.90
N LEU A 357 -4.57 9.23 4.03
CA LEU A 357 -3.31 9.91 4.33
C LEU A 357 -3.54 11.40 4.61
N LEU A 358 -4.27 12.10 3.76
CA LEU A 358 -4.54 13.54 3.92
C LEU A 358 -5.30 13.83 5.22
N ASP A 359 -6.33 13.04 5.54
CA ASP A 359 -7.13 13.24 6.75
C ASP A 359 -6.37 12.91 8.05
N MET A 360 -5.39 12.00 7.99
CA MET A 360 -4.65 11.56 9.18
C MET A 360 -3.31 12.26 9.36
N GLN A 361 -2.67 12.73 8.28
CA GLN A 361 -1.27 13.14 8.29
C GLN A 361 -1.02 14.56 7.78
N ALA A 362 -2.04 15.22 7.23
CA ALA A 362 -1.91 16.55 6.67
C ALA A 362 -2.98 17.50 7.22
N GLU A 363 -2.71 18.78 7.15
CA GLU A 363 -3.64 19.84 7.52
C GLU A 363 -3.89 20.73 6.31
N ARG A 364 -5.15 21.14 6.12
CA ARG A 364 -5.49 22.01 5.01
C ARG A 364 -4.95 23.41 5.27
N ARG A 365 -4.20 23.96 4.32
CA ARG A 365 -3.67 25.34 4.39
C ARG A 365 -4.81 26.36 4.44
N ARG A 366 -4.59 27.42 5.19
CA ARG A 366 -5.50 28.56 5.20
C ARG A 366 -5.36 29.38 3.90
N PRO A 367 -6.44 30.02 3.43
CA PRO A 367 -6.33 30.91 2.27
C PRO A 367 -5.28 32.00 2.51
N GLY A 368 -4.29 32.10 1.62
CA GLY A 368 -3.20 33.08 1.71
C GLY A 368 -1.89 32.58 2.33
N GLU A 369 -1.83 31.37 2.87
CA GLU A 369 -0.57 30.75 3.29
C GLU A 369 0.17 30.18 2.08
N THR A 370 1.32 30.79 1.72
CA THR A 370 2.25 30.22 0.74
C THR A 370 3.11 29.15 1.41
N GLY A 371 3.42 28.08 0.67
CA GLY A 371 4.19 26.94 1.17
C GLY A 371 5.68 27.18 1.30
N GLU A 372 6.09 28.23 2.02
CA GLU A 372 7.48 28.34 2.46
C GLU A 372 7.74 27.25 3.50
N VAL A 373 8.42 26.19 3.05
CA VAL A 373 9.05 25.23 3.96
C VAL A 373 10.20 25.98 4.62
N THR A 374 9.94 26.56 5.80
CA THR A 374 11.06 26.99 6.66
C THR A 374 11.82 25.71 7.03
N SER A 375 12.98 25.55 6.43
CA SER A 375 13.98 24.51 6.72
C SER A 375 14.57 24.73 8.12
N GLY A 376 13.73 24.63 9.13
CA GLY A 376 14.07 24.93 10.52
C GLY A 376 14.06 23.71 11.44
N ALA A 377 14.56 22.55 10.98
CA ALA A 377 14.81 21.42 11.87
C ALA A 377 15.80 20.39 11.30
N SER A 378 16.71 20.79 10.39
CA SER A 378 17.68 19.86 9.78
C SER A 378 18.92 19.55 10.65
N VAL A 379 19.02 20.04 11.88
CA VAL A 379 20.25 19.87 12.69
C VAL A 379 20.26 18.59 13.53
N GLY A 380 19.10 17.98 13.80
CA GLY A 380 19.01 16.80 14.67
C GLY A 380 19.09 15.45 13.99
N VAL A 381 18.54 15.35 12.77
CA VAL A 381 18.37 14.03 12.09
C VAL A 381 19.56 13.71 11.18
N THR A 382 20.22 14.70 10.62
CA THR A 382 21.44 14.49 9.81
C THR A 382 22.57 13.88 10.64
N LEU A 383 22.65 14.17 11.94
CA LEU A 383 23.60 13.55 12.85
C LEU A 383 23.29 12.08 13.17
N ALA A 384 22.02 11.67 13.18
CA ALA A 384 21.63 10.29 13.45
C ALA A 384 21.90 9.36 12.24
N MET A 385 21.70 9.83 11.00
CA MET A 385 22.02 9.03 9.79
C MET A 385 23.52 8.89 9.56
N THR A 386 24.34 9.89 9.92
CA THR A 386 25.80 9.80 9.81
C THR A 386 26.38 8.76 10.78
N TRP A 387 25.77 8.55 11.93
CA TRP A 387 26.17 7.50 12.88
C TRP A 387 25.73 6.09 12.45
N LEU A 388 24.63 5.94 11.71
CA LEU A 388 24.20 4.63 11.19
C LEU A 388 25.16 4.12 10.11
N LEU A 389 25.66 4.99 9.23
CA LEU A 389 26.68 4.65 8.25
C LEU A 389 28.05 4.33 8.90
N ALA A 390 28.38 4.96 10.01
CA ALA A 390 29.60 4.70 10.78
C ALA A 390 29.52 3.36 11.55
N ALA A 391 28.36 2.96 12.05
CA ALA A 391 28.17 1.70 12.76
C ALA A 391 28.27 0.48 11.83
N VAL A 392 27.82 0.60 10.58
CA VAL A 392 27.95 -0.46 9.56
C VAL A 392 29.41 -0.63 9.11
N ALA A 393 30.19 0.44 9.07
CA ALA A 393 31.61 0.37 8.75
C ALA A 393 32.48 -0.27 9.86
N ALA A 394 32.02 -0.23 11.11
CA ALA A 394 32.75 -0.81 12.27
C ALA A 394 32.53 -2.32 12.47
N ILE A 395 31.60 -2.94 11.72
CA ILE A 395 31.33 -4.40 11.76
C ILE A 395 32.05 -5.14 10.63
N LEU A 396 32.66 -4.41 9.68
CA LEU A 396 33.37 -4.97 8.53
C LEU A 396 34.92 -4.90 8.66
N HIS A 397 35.45 -4.68 9.88
CA HIS A 397 36.88 -4.80 10.18
C HIS A 397 37.12 -5.81 11.31
#